data_22f7fb01fc060cbbfcba92018f082fc8
#
_entry.id   22f7fb01fc060cbbfcba92018f082fc8
#
_cell.length_a   1.000
_cell.length_b   1.000
_cell.length_c   1.000
_cell.angle_alpha   90.00
_cell.angle_beta   90.00
_cell.angle_gamma   90.00
#
_symmetry.space_group_name_H-M   'P 1'
#
loop_
_entity.id
_entity.type
_entity.pdbx_description
1 polymer ?
#
loop_
_entity_poly.entity_id
_entity_poly.type
_entity_poly.pdbx_seq_one_letter_code
_entity_poly.pdbx_strand_id
1 'polypeptide(L)'
;MKSEVSNITQSILVIGGGLGGISAAIRMAQSGYKVTLFEQNNHIGGKVNRLEEQGFGFDLGPSILTMPYIFERLFNYSGKNMADYIEIERLPLQWRSFFPDGEIIDLYENTEATLLNNLQLGQEDKKELDNYLKYTKRIHRFTEKGYFNFGLDTLREIIKYHGTFKALRGFDYFSTMQQAIHRYISNPKLRDMLGYFIKYVGSSSYDAPAVLSMLFHMQQEQGLWYVKGGIHKLALALKQLAIEEGVDIQMGVAVENIKTYHQRVTSVRLSSCLLYTS
;
A
#
# COMPACT_ATOMS: atom_id res chain seq x y z
N MET A 1 -52.98 -1.81 -3.06
CA MET A 1 -51.94 -2.49 -3.80
C MET A 1 -50.63 -1.83 -3.48
N LYS A 2 -49.85 -2.38 -2.55
CA LYS A 2 -48.47 -1.97 -2.31
C LYS A 2 -47.62 -2.63 -3.39
N SER A 3 -46.96 -1.84 -4.24
CA SER A 3 -45.98 -2.33 -5.20
C SER A 3 -44.86 -3.02 -4.46
N GLU A 4 -44.70 -4.32 -4.59
CA GLU A 4 -43.49 -5.05 -4.26
C GLU A 4 -42.37 -4.49 -5.17
N VAL A 5 -41.58 -3.58 -4.63
CA VAL A 5 -40.27 -3.25 -5.21
C VAL A 5 -39.43 -4.52 -5.02
N SER A 6 -39.30 -5.29 -6.08
CA SER A 6 -38.34 -6.41 -6.10
C SER A 6 -36.94 -5.80 -5.80
N ASN A 7 -36.40 -6.09 -4.62
CA ASN A 7 -35.00 -5.84 -4.29
C ASN A 7 -34.14 -6.72 -5.22
N ILE A 8 -33.88 -6.24 -6.44
CA ILE A 8 -32.86 -6.83 -7.31
C ILE A 8 -31.53 -6.46 -6.65
N THR A 9 -30.98 -7.38 -5.88
CA THR A 9 -29.62 -7.24 -5.36
C THR A 9 -28.69 -7.23 -6.56
N GLN A 10 -28.13 -6.07 -6.86
CA GLN A 10 -27.20 -5.91 -7.97
C GLN A 10 -25.99 -6.83 -7.73
N SER A 11 -25.59 -7.59 -8.77
CA SER A 11 -24.42 -8.47 -8.71
C SER A 11 -23.18 -7.76 -9.25
N ILE A 12 -22.03 -8.04 -8.63
CA ILE A 12 -20.73 -7.50 -9.03
C ILE A 12 -19.78 -8.66 -9.27
N LEU A 13 -19.03 -8.61 -10.37
CA LEU A 13 -17.97 -9.54 -10.68
C LEU A 13 -16.63 -8.83 -10.48
N VAL A 14 -15.76 -9.42 -9.66
CA VAL A 14 -14.40 -8.93 -9.42
C VAL A 14 -13.42 -9.88 -10.08
N ILE A 15 -12.52 -9.36 -10.91
CA ILE A 15 -11.52 -10.15 -11.63
C ILE A 15 -10.16 -9.92 -11.01
N GLY A 16 -9.57 -10.98 -10.47
CA GLY A 16 -8.26 -11.00 -9.82
C GLY A 16 -8.35 -10.91 -8.30
N GLY A 17 -7.79 -11.92 -7.62
CA GLY A 17 -7.77 -12.08 -6.16
C GLY A 17 -6.52 -11.51 -5.49
N GLY A 18 -5.82 -10.54 -6.10
CA GLY A 18 -4.77 -9.76 -5.42
C GLY A 18 -5.36 -8.89 -4.30
N LEU A 19 -4.50 -8.24 -3.49
CA LEU A 19 -4.96 -7.43 -2.35
C LEU A 19 -5.98 -6.37 -2.75
N GLY A 20 -5.82 -5.72 -3.92
CA GLY A 20 -6.76 -4.73 -4.41
C GLY A 20 -8.14 -5.33 -4.75
N GLY A 21 -8.14 -6.46 -5.49
CA GLY A 21 -9.38 -7.13 -5.89
C GLY A 21 -10.16 -7.67 -4.70
N ILE A 22 -9.49 -8.37 -3.78
CA ILE A 22 -10.15 -8.91 -2.59
C ILE A 22 -10.68 -7.80 -1.67
N SER A 23 -9.94 -6.69 -1.54
CA SER A 23 -10.41 -5.52 -0.78
C SER A 23 -11.63 -4.87 -1.42
N ALA A 24 -11.65 -4.76 -2.75
CA ALA A 24 -12.81 -4.27 -3.49
C ALA A 24 -14.02 -5.20 -3.31
N ALA A 25 -13.82 -6.52 -3.42
CA ALA A 25 -14.87 -7.51 -3.22
C ALA A 25 -15.49 -7.41 -1.82
N ILE A 26 -14.66 -7.33 -0.78
CA ILE A 26 -15.12 -7.13 0.61
C ILE A 26 -15.95 -5.83 0.71
N ARG A 27 -15.45 -4.71 0.20
CA ARG A 27 -16.16 -3.42 0.29
C ARG A 27 -17.50 -3.42 -0.44
N MET A 28 -17.58 -4.08 -1.60
CA MET A 28 -18.84 -4.21 -2.33
C MET A 28 -19.83 -5.10 -1.58
N ALA A 29 -19.38 -6.23 -1.01
CA ALA A 29 -20.23 -7.10 -0.19
C ALA A 29 -20.75 -6.36 1.07
N GLN A 30 -19.89 -5.63 1.79
CA GLN A 30 -20.27 -4.78 2.92
C GLN A 30 -21.28 -3.66 2.53
N SER A 31 -21.33 -3.31 1.26
CA SER A 31 -22.32 -2.35 0.72
C SER A 31 -23.61 -3.01 0.24
N GLY A 32 -23.78 -4.32 0.45
CA GLY A 32 -25.00 -5.07 0.15
C GLY A 32 -25.08 -5.65 -1.27
N TYR A 33 -23.99 -5.62 -2.04
CA TYR A 33 -23.95 -6.27 -3.34
C TYR A 33 -23.70 -7.77 -3.23
N LYS A 34 -24.26 -8.56 -4.17
CA LYS A 34 -23.86 -9.95 -4.35
C LYS A 34 -22.54 -9.96 -5.16
N VAL A 35 -21.47 -10.48 -4.58
CA VAL A 35 -20.13 -10.40 -5.17
C VAL A 35 -19.59 -11.77 -5.50
N THR A 36 -19.12 -11.97 -6.75
CA THR A 36 -18.31 -13.12 -7.16
C THR A 36 -16.93 -12.65 -7.57
N LEU A 37 -15.88 -13.25 -6.99
CA LEU A 37 -14.48 -12.96 -7.30
C LEU A 37 -13.85 -14.13 -8.04
N PHE A 38 -13.28 -13.88 -9.22
CA PHE A 38 -12.54 -14.86 -10.02
C PHE A 38 -11.03 -14.64 -9.87
N GLU A 39 -10.31 -15.71 -9.53
CA GLU A 39 -8.83 -15.73 -9.45
C GLU A 39 -8.32 -16.90 -10.29
N GLN A 40 -7.37 -16.62 -11.20
CA GLN A 40 -6.82 -17.65 -12.09
C GLN A 40 -5.91 -18.66 -11.39
N ASN A 41 -5.27 -18.24 -10.30
CA ASN A 41 -4.39 -19.10 -9.51
C ASN A 41 -5.20 -19.88 -8.45
N ASN A 42 -4.59 -20.93 -7.91
CA ASN A 42 -5.16 -21.70 -6.79
C ASN A 42 -4.88 -21.06 -5.42
N HIS A 43 -4.39 -19.81 -5.41
CA HIS A 43 -4.14 -19.02 -4.20
C HIS A 43 -4.60 -17.59 -4.39
N ILE A 44 -4.95 -16.94 -3.29
CA ILE A 44 -5.34 -15.54 -3.22
C ILE A 44 -4.14 -14.68 -2.77
N GLY A 45 -4.16 -13.39 -3.07
CA GLY A 45 -3.14 -12.44 -2.62
C GLY A 45 -2.29 -11.86 -3.77
N GLY A 46 -2.30 -12.47 -4.94
CA GLY A 46 -1.52 -12.01 -6.09
C GLY A 46 -0.02 -12.00 -5.79
N LYS A 47 0.61 -10.81 -5.75
CA LYS A 47 2.04 -10.67 -5.41
C LYS A 47 2.36 -10.98 -3.93
N VAL A 48 1.38 -10.97 -3.05
CA VAL A 48 1.52 -11.41 -1.66
C VAL A 48 1.35 -12.92 -1.63
N ASN A 49 2.38 -13.64 -2.05
CA ASN A 49 2.42 -15.07 -2.19
C ASN A 49 3.59 -15.68 -1.42
N ARG A 50 3.54 -16.98 -1.19
CA ARG A 50 4.53 -17.75 -0.45
C ARG A 50 4.93 -19.00 -1.22
N LEU A 51 6.22 -19.27 -1.26
CA LEU A 51 6.76 -20.58 -1.63
C LEU A 51 6.94 -21.40 -0.36
N GLU A 52 6.47 -22.64 -0.39
CA GLU A 52 6.77 -23.63 0.64
C GLU A 52 7.55 -24.78 0.00
N GLU A 53 8.76 -25.00 0.51
CA GLU A 53 9.66 -26.04 0.01
C GLU A 53 10.39 -26.69 1.19
N GLN A 54 10.34 -28.02 1.28
CA GLN A 54 11.05 -28.83 2.29
C GLN A 54 10.83 -28.35 3.74
N GLY A 55 9.62 -27.88 4.06
CA GLY A 55 9.26 -27.37 5.39
C GLY A 55 9.67 -25.90 5.65
N PHE A 56 10.30 -25.24 4.68
CA PHE A 56 10.59 -23.81 4.74
C PHE A 56 9.57 -23.01 3.95
N GLY A 57 9.28 -21.80 4.42
CA GLY A 57 8.37 -20.88 3.74
C GLY A 57 9.06 -19.55 3.42
N PHE A 58 8.91 -19.08 2.18
CA PHE A 58 9.52 -17.83 1.69
C PHE A 58 8.45 -16.93 1.10
N ASP A 59 8.38 -15.68 1.57
CA ASP A 59 7.55 -14.68 0.90
C ASP A 59 8.15 -14.35 -0.48
N LEU A 60 7.34 -14.49 -1.54
CA LEU A 60 7.77 -14.27 -2.93
C LEU A 60 7.59 -12.82 -3.39
N GLY A 61 7.05 -11.97 -2.56
CA GLY A 61 6.77 -10.58 -2.87
C GLY A 61 7.21 -9.66 -1.73
N PRO A 62 6.36 -8.70 -1.32
CA PRO A 62 6.65 -7.88 -0.16
C PRO A 62 6.78 -8.75 1.09
N SER A 63 7.70 -8.40 1.98
CA SER A 63 7.90 -9.07 3.27
C SER A 63 7.50 -8.20 4.47
N ILE A 64 7.21 -6.94 4.22
CA ILE A 64 6.88 -5.93 5.23
C ILE A 64 5.51 -5.33 4.96
N LEU A 65 4.82 -4.98 6.04
CA LEU A 65 3.54 -4.28 5.99
C LEU A 65 3.74 -2.80 6.37
N THR A 66 3.20 -1.92 5.54
CA THR A 66 3.07 -0.50 5.83
C THR A 66 1.58 -0.14 5.92
N MET A 67 1.26 0.92 6.67
CA MET A 67 -0.10 1.45 6.78
C MET A 67 -1.17 0.38 7.18
N PRO A 68 -0.96 -0.40 8.26
CA PRO A 68 -1.88 -1.47 8.65
C PRO A 68 -3.31 -0.99 8.86
N TYR A 69 -3.50 0.28 9.27
CA TYR A 69 -4.82 0.89 9.49
C TYR A 69 -5.74 0.84 8.25
N ILE A 70 -5.16 0.74 7.02
CA ILE A 70 -5.96 0.62 5.79
C ILE A 70 -6.68 -0.73 5.76
N PHE A 71 -5.99 -1.80 6.17
CA PHE A 71 -6.57 -3.13 6.28
C PHE A 71 -7.49 -3.25 7.50
N GLU A 72 -7.11 -2.69 8.64
CA GLU A 72 -7.96 -2.63 9.84
C GLU A 72 -9.34 -2.03 9.53
N ARG A 73 -9.39 -1.00 8.67
CA ARG A 73 -10.67 -0.40 8.24
C ARG A 73 -11.60 -1.40 7.56
N LEU A 74 -11.09 -2.36 6.79
CA LEU A 74 -11.93 -3.40 6.15
C LEU A 74 -12.61 -4.29 7.21
N PHE A 75 -11.87 -4.69 8.24
CA PHE A 75 -12.41 -5.48 9.35
C PHE A 75 -13.39 -4.66 10.19
N ASN A 76 -13.04 -3.42 10.51
CA ASN A 76 -13.88 -2.54 11.32
C ASN A 76 -15.24 -2.25 10.66
N TYR A 77 -15.31 -2.17 9.34
CA TYR A 77 -16.60 -2.01 8.64
C TYR A 77 -17.54 -3.20 8.83
N SER A 78 -17.00 -4.37 9.11
CA SER A 78 -17.75 -5.60 9.44
C SER A 78 -17.99 -5.77 10.94
N GLY A 79 -17.59 -4.79 11.77
CA GLY A 79 -17.64 -4.91 13.22
C GLY A 79 -16.63 -5.92 13.79
N LYS A 80 -15.56 -6.25 13.05
CA LYS A 80 -14.54 -7.24 13.38
C LYS A 80 -13.21 -6.56 13.67
N ASN A 81 -12.33 -7.25 14.40
CA ASN A 81 -10.99 -6.77 14.70
C ASN A 81 -9.95 -7.55 13.88
N MET A 82 -9.09 -6.87 13.13
CA MET A 82 -8.01 -7.50 12.34
C MET A 82 -7.08 -8.35 13.21
N ALA A 83 -6.87 -7.98 14.48
CA ALA A 83 -6.03 -8.73 15.41
C ALA A 83 -6.56 -10.15 15.73
N ASP A 84 -7.85 -10.42 15.50
CA ASP A 84 -8.43 -11.77 15.66
C ASP A 84 -8.07 -12.70 14.49
N TYR A 85 -7.54 -12.16 13.40
CA TYR A 85 -7.20 -12.89 12.16
C TYR A 85 -5.71 -13.01 11.91
N ILE A 86 -4.94 -11.97 12.23
CA ILE A 86 -3.48 -11.92 12.04
C ILE A 86 -2.80 -11.20 13.20
N GLU A 87 -1.59 -11.62 13.49
CA GLU A 87 -0.71 -10.94 14.43
C GLU A 87 0.34 -10.14 13.65
N ILE A 88 0.46 -8.85 13.97
CA ILE A 88 1.45 -7.95 13.38
C ILE A 88 2.34 -7.38 14.47
N GLU A 89 3.63 -7.19 14.16
CA GLU A 89 4.62 -6.65 15.07
C GLU A 89 5.27 -5.41 14.45
N ARG A 90 5.32 -4.30 15.21
CA ARG A 90 6.03 -3.09 14.78
C ARG A 90 7.51 -3.30 14.96
N LEU A 91 8.28 -2.96 13.91
CA LEU A 91 9.72 -3.13 13.90
C LEU A 91 10.41 -1.82 14.32
N PRO A 92 11.08 -1.78 15.49
CA PRO A 92 11.83 -0.59 15.91
C PRO A 92 13.04 -0.34 15.01
N LEU A 93 13.81 -1.38 14.64
CA LEU A 93 14.81 -1.33 13.59
C LEU A 93 14.17 -1.54 12.24
N GLN A 94 14.17 -0.51 11.40
CA GLN A 94 13.48 -0.52 10.11
C GLN A 94 14.38 -0.94 8.95
N TRP A 95 15.65 -0.48 8.96
CA TRP A 95 16.63 -0.76 7.90
C TRP A 95 18.02 -0.90 8.47
N ARG A 96 18.78 -1.85 7.94
CA ARG A 96 20.21 -1.96 8.14
C ARG A 96 20.93 -1.81 6.80
N SER A 97 21.81 -0.84 6.69
CA SER A 97 22.60 -0.56 5.51
C SER A 97 24.05 -0.97 5.75
N PHE A 98 24.59 -1.78 4.85
CA PHE A 98 25.99 -2.21 4.84
C PHE A 98 26.72 -1.43 3.76
N PHE A 99 27.80 -0.74 4.12
CA PHE A 99 28.60 0.06 3.21
C PHE A 99 29.89 -0.66 2.81
N PRO A 100 30.48 -0.35 1.63
CA PRO A 100 31.68 -1.04 1.12
C PRO A 100 32.92 -0.91 2.03
N ASP A 101 32.99 0.14 2.84
CA ASP A 101 34.07 0.38 3.84
C ASP A 101 33.86 -0.41 5.14
N GLY A 102 32.84 -1.28 5.19
CA GLY A 102 32.52 -2.08 6.37
C GLY A 102 31.65 -1.39 7.41
N GLU A 103 31.31 -0.12 7.21
CA GLU A 103 30.41 0.60 8.12
C GLU A 103 28.97 0.07 7.98
N ILE A 104 28.27 -0.01 9.11
CA ILE A 104 26.87 -0.39 9.18
C ILE A 104 26.09 0.76 9.79
N ILE A 105 25.01 1.20 9.13
CA ILE A 105 24.09 2.20 9.69
C ILE A 105 22.69 1.60 9.77
N ASP A 106 22.12 1.68 10.96
CA ASP A 106 20.77 1.23 11.29
C ASP A 106 19.81 2.41 11.36
N LEU A 107 18.74 2.35 10.57
CA LEU A 107 17.64 3.31 10.63
C LEU A 107 16.55 2.76 11.54
N TYR A 108 16.29 3.45 12.62
CA TYR A 108 15.23 3.12 13.57
C TYR A 108 13.95 3.93 13.29
N GLU A 109 12.87 3.59 14.00
CA GLU A 109 11.55 4.23 13.88
C GLU A 109 11.53 5.72 14.26
N ASN A 110 12.60 6.23 14.90
CA ASN A 110 12.78 7.65 15.19
C ASN A 110 14.25 8.05 15.14
N THR A 111 14.51 9.34 14.97
CA THR A 111 15.85 9.89 14.80
C THR A 111 16.70 9.78 16.05
N GLU A 112 16.10 9.81 17.23
CA GLU A 112 16.82 9.63 18.51
C GLU A 112 17.39 8.21 18.63
N ALA A 113 16.55 7.19 18.41
CA ALA A 113 17.00 5.80 18.42
C ALA A 113 18.04 5.52 17.32
N THR A 114 17.89 6.16 16.14
CA THR A 114 18.88 6.08 15.07
C THR A 114 20.24 6.60 15.53
N LEU A 115 20.29 7.76 16.19
CA LEU A 115 21.55 8.32 16.70
C LEU A 115 22.16 7.45 17.81
N LEU A 116 21.34 7.02 18.78
CA LEU A 116 21.83 6.24 19.93
C LEU A 116 22.44 4.90 19.54
N ASN A 117 21.98 4.29 18.46
CA ASN A 117 22.44 2.99 17.99
C ASN A 117 23.50 3.04 16.88
N ASN A 118 23.92 4.24 16.46
CA ASN A 118 24.96 4.44 15.44
C ASN A 118 26.01 5.42 15.96
N LEU A 119 27.07 4.90 16.58
CA LEU A 119 28.14 5.72 17.23
C LEU A 119 28.89 6.64 16.27
N GLN A 120 28.85 6.31 14.96
CA GLN A 120 29.45 7.10 13.88
C GLN A 120 28.64 8.33 13.49
N LEU A 121 27.37 8.40 13.89
CA LEU A 121 26.51 9.55 13.63
C LEU A 121 26.60 10.57 14.77
N GLY A 122 26.67 11.85 14.39
CA GLY A 122 26.76 12.96 15.35
C GLY A 122 25.43 13.72 15.52
N GLN A 123 25.49 14.73 16.43
CA GLN A 123 24.29 15.58 16.66
C GLN A 123 23.90 16.40 15.43
N GLU A 124 24.85 16.71 14.52
CA GLU A 124 24.53 17.39 13.26
C GLU A 124 23.74 16.47 12.33
N ASP A 125 24.13 15.17 12.19
CA ASP A 125 23.38 14.19 11.43
C ASP A 125 21.93 14.08 11.94
N LYS A 126 21.74 14.04 13.27
CA LYS A 126 20.42 14.03 13.89
C LYS A 126 19.60 15.25 13.50
N LYS A 127 20.20 16.44 13.62
CA LYS A 127 19.54 17.71 13.29
C LYS A 127 19.16 17.77 11.80
N GLU A 128 20.00 17.27 10.92
CA GLU A 128 19.75 17.15 9.50
C GLU A 128 18.58 16.20 9.21
N LEU A 129 18.57 15.02 9.83
CA LEU A 129 17.47 14.04 9.73
C LEU A 129 16.15 14.63 10.25
N ASP A 130 16.16 15.32 11.40
CA ASP A 130 14.97 15.99 11.96
C ASP A 130 14.43 17.08 11.01
N ASN A 131 15.31 17.83 10.37
CA ASN A 131 14.91 18.86 9.40
C ASN A 131 14.37 18.24 8.12
N TYR A 132 14.96 17.15 7.64
CA TYR A 132 14.45 16.41 6.51
C TYR A 132 13.10 15.78 6.83
N LEU A 133 12.91 15.24 8.03
CA LEU A 133 11.64 14.70 8.49
C LEU A 133 10.54 15.79 8.54
N LYS A 134 10.86 17.00 9.00
CA LYS A 134 9.92 18.14 8.96
C LYS A 134 9.53 18.52 7.54
N TYR A 135 10.48 18.49 6.60
CA TYR A 135 10.24 18.73 5.18
C TYR A 135 9.31 17.66 4.59
N THR A 136 9.61 16.39 4.80
CA THR A 136 8.82 15.26 4.28
C THR A 136 7.42 15.20 4.88
N LYS A 137 7.28 15.53 6.18
CA LYS A 137 5.98 15.70 6.86
C LYS A 137 5.14 16.81 6.24
N ARG A 138 5.76 17.94 5.89
CA ARG A 138 5.05 19.02 5.20
C ARG A 138 4.48 18.55 3.87
N ILE A 139 5.27 17.86 3.06
CA ILE A 139 4.82 17.33 1.76
C ILE A 139 3.70 16.31 1.98
N HIS A 140 3.86 15.38 2.91
CA HIS A 140 2.83 14.38 3.22
C HIS A 140 1.47 15.02 3.53
N ARG A 141 1.43 16.06 4.36
CA ARG A 141 0.18 16.78 4.70
C ARG A 141 -0.55 17.36 3.48
N PHE A 142 0.19 17.74 2.44
CA PHE A 142 -0.41 18.22 1.19
C PHE A 142 -0.91 17.10 0.30
N THR A 143 -0.19 15.97 0.28
CA THR A 143 -0.53 14.82 -0.57
C THR A 143 -1.60 13.93 0.03
N GLU A 144 -1.61 13.76 1.37
CA GLU A 144 -2.48 12.82 2.07
C GLU A 144 -3.96 13.04 1.73
N LYS A 145 -4.46 14.25 1.92
CA LYS A 145 -5.88 14.56 1.68
C LYS A 145 -6.27 14.48 0.21
N GLY A 146 -5.40 14.92 -0.68
CA GLY A 146 -5.67 14.96 -2.11
C GLY A 146 -5.48 13.61 -2.79
N TYR A 147 -4.32 12.99 -2.57
CA TYR A 147 -3.92 11.79 -3.28
C TYR A 147 -4.58 10.52 -2.75
N PHE A 148 -4.56 10.33 -1.43
CA PHE A 148 -5.09 9.09 -0.83
C PHE A 148 -6.62 9.08 -0.67
N ASN A 149 -7.26 10.26 -0.53
CA ASN A 149 -8.69 10.31 -0.28
C ASN A 149 -9.52 10.67 -1.53
N PHE A 150 -8.99 11.43 -2.47
CA PHE A 150 -9.76 11.98 -3.60
C PHE A 150 -9.16 11.66 -4.99
N GLY A 151 -7.96 11.07 -5.06
CA GLY A 151 -7.33 10.73 -6.34
C GLY A 151 -7.12 11.97 -7.22
N LEU A 152 -6.44 13.01 -6.71
CA LEU A 152 -6.17 14.23 -7.47
C LEU A 152 -5.07 13.95 -8.51
N ASP A 153 -5.48 13.61 -9.73
CA ASP A 153 -4.58 13.16 -10.80
C ASP A 153 -4.08 14.31 -11.69
N THR A 154 -4.73 15.47 -11.64
CA THR A 154 -4.38 16.60 -12.48
C THR A 154 -3.97 17.83 -11.69
N LEU A 155 -3.05 18.64 -12.27
CA LEU A 155 -2.64 19.91 -11.68
C LEU A 155 -3.84 20.85 -11.44
N ARG A 156 -4.85 20.79 -12.30
CA ARG A 156 -6.09 21.59 -12.17
C ARG A 156 -6.89 21.19 -10.93
N GLU A 157 -7.01 19.89 -10.63
CA GLU A 157 -7.67 19.38 -9.44
C GLU A 157 -6.90 19.74 -8.18
N ILE A 158 -5.58 19.59 -8.22
CA ILE A 158 -4.68 20.00 -7.13
C ILE A 158 -4.85 21.49 -6.80
N ILE A 159 -4.85 22.35 -7.83
CA ILE A 159 -5.04 23.79 -7.67
C ILE A 159 -6.46 24.10 -7.14
N LYS A 160 -7.48 23.43 -7.67
CA LYS A 160 -8.88 23.61 -7.23
C LYS A 160 -9.06 23.23 -5.75
N TYR A 161 -8.39 22.17 -5.30
CA TYR A 161 -8.49 21.65 -3.94
C TYR A 161 -7.66 22.45 -2.93
N HIS A 162 -6.40 22.75 -3.25
CA HIS A 162 -5.46 23.41 -2.33
C HIS A 162 -5.40 24.94 -2.49
N GLY A 163 -5.89 25.49 -3.60
CA GLY A 163 -5.68 26.87 -4.02
C GLY A 163 -4.32 27.07 -4.68
N THR A 164 -4.22 28.05 -5.59
CA THR A 164 -3.03 28.31 -6.42
C THR A 164 -1.74 28.50 -5.62
N PHE A 165 -1.79 29.32 -4.56
CA PHE A 165 -0.59 29.65 -3.79
C PHE A 165 -0.05 28.47 -2.94
N LYS A 166 -0.95 27.67 -2.37
CA LYS A 166 -0.58 26.48 -1.61
C LYS A 166 -0.13 25.35 -2.52
N ALA A 167 -0.77 25.18 -3.67
CA ALA A 167 -0.35 24.21 -4.67
C ALA A 167 1.09 24.48 -5.13
N LEU A 168 1.43 25.73 -5.44
CA LEU A 168 2.77 26.10 -5.93
C LEU A 168 3.89 25.95 -4.87
N ARG A 169 3.60 26.18 -3.58
CA ARG A 169 4.60 26.13 -2.50
C ARG A 169 4.61 24.82 -1.71
N GLY A 170 3.52 24.07 -1.72
CA GLY A 170 3.36 22.84 -0.93
C GLY A 170 4.09 21.65 -1.52
N PHE A 171 4.10 21.57 -2.82
CA PHE A 171 4.72 20.50 -3.59
C PHE A 171 6.05 21.00 -4.15
N ASP A 172 7.12 20.27 -3.96
CA ASP A 172 8.45 20.56 -4.51
C ASP A 172 8.53 20.03 -5.97
N TYR A 173 7.82 20.69 -6.89
CA TYR A 173 7.64 20.21 -8.27
C TYR A 173 8.92 20.21 -9.12
N PHE A 174 9.87 21.07 -8.80
CA PHE A 174 11.03 21.34 -9.67
C PHE A 174 12.29 20.64 -9.22
N SER A 175 12.21 19.83 -8.17
CA SER A 175 13.34 19.09 -7.63
C SER A 175 13.13 17.59 -7.77
N THR A 176 14.22 16.86 -7.95
CA THR A 176 14.22 15.41 -7.76
C THR A 176 14.31 15.08 -6.27
N MET A 177 13.95 13.83 -5.92
CA MET A 177 14.09 13.33 -4.56
C MET A 177 15.54 13.42 -4.06
N GLN A 178 16.51 13.10 -4.94
CA GLN A 178 17.93 13.21 -4.61
C GLN A 178 18.36 14.66 -4.34
N GLN A 179 17.90 15.62 -5.12
CA GLN A 179 18.17 17.04 -4.88
C GLN A 179 17.56 17.51 -3.55
N ALA A 180 16.36 17.03 -3.22
CA ALA A 180 15.74 17.34 -1.94
C ALA A 180 16.57 16.77 -0.77
N ILE A 181 17.00 15.51 -0.86
CA ILE A 181 17.84 14.88 0.15
C ILE A 181 19.14 15.69 0.33
N HIS A 182 19.83 16.06 -0.75
CA HIS A 182 21.09 16.82 -0.70
C HIS A 182 20.96 18.20 -0.04
N ARG A 183 19.79 18.83 -0.08
CA ARG A 183 19.54 20.12 0.59
C ARG A 183 19.53 20.02 2.11
N TYR A 184 19.22 18.86 2.65
CA TYR A 184 19.05 18.67 4.10
C TYR A 184 20.14 17.82 4.71
N ILE A 185 20.74 16.90 3.98
CA ILE A 185 21.65 15.87 4.48
C ILE A 185 23.03 16.07 3.87
N SER A 186 24.04 16.25 4.70
CA SER A 186 25.44 16.38 4.30
C SER A 186 26.15 15.03 4.21
N ASN A 187 25.82 14.10 5.12
CA ASN A 187 26.41 12.77 5.22
C ASN A 187 26.05 11.91 3.99
N PRO A 188 27.05 11.47 3.18
CA PRO A 188 26.78 10.72 1.96
C PRO A 188 26.08 9.39 2.20
N LYS A 189 26.41 8.67 3.29
CA LYS A 189 25.79 7.39 3.62
C LYS A 189 24.31 7.54 3.99
N LEU A 190 23.97 8.59 4.73
CA LEU A 190 22.57 8.92 5.00
C LEU A 190 21.81 9.34 3.73
N ARG A 191 22.47 10.01 2.77
CA ARG A 191 21.86 10.30 1.45
C ARG A 191 21.48 9.04 0.70
N ASP A 192 22.37 8.06 0.66
CA ASP A 192 22.14 6.78 0.00
C ASP A 192 21.01 6.01 0.68
N MET A 193 20.99 5.95 2.01
CA MET A 193 19.91 5.32 2.76
C MET A 193 18.55 5.97 2.50
N LEU A 194 18.48 7.29 2.51
CA LEU A 194 17.24 8.02 2.25
C LEU A 194 16.80 7.92 0.80
N GLY A 195 17.75 7.91 -0.14
CA GLY A 195 17.49 7.67 -1.57
C GLY A 195 16.86 6.31 -1.85
N TYR A 196 17.16 5.30 -1.03
CA TYR A 196 16.61 3.96 -1.18
C TYR A 196 15.10 3.87 -0.92
N PHE A 197 14.48 4.85 -0.26
CA PHE A 197 13.02 4.87 -0.04
C PHE A 197 12.21 4.87 -1.35
N ILE A 198 12.80 5.31 -2.45
CA ILE A 198 12.16 5.28 -3.77
C ILE A 198 11.83 3.86 -4.28
N LYS A 199 12.41 2.81 -3.65
CA LYS A 199 12.11 1.40 -3.95
C LYS A 199 10.61 1.07 -3.92
N TYR A 200 9.82 1.76 -3.08
CA TYR A 200 8.37 1.57 -3.00
C TYR A 200 7.66 1.88 -4.32
N VAL A 201 8.27 2.73 -5.16
CA VAL A 201 7.76 3.12 -6.47
C VAL A 201 8.48 2.40 -7.61
N GLY A 202 9.67 1.84 -7.33
CA GLY A 202 10.50 1.18 -8.36
C GLY A 202 11.13 2.16 -9.34
N SER A 203 11.57 3.32 -8.87
CA SER A 203 12.22 4.37 -9.65
C SER A 203 13.60 4.71 -9.08
N SER A 204 14.30 5.67 -9.69
CA SER A 204 15.56 6.26 -9.20
C SER A 204 15.28 7.55 -8.44
N SER A 205 15.97 7.78 -7.30
CA SER A 205 15.88 9.06 -6.58
C SER A 205 16.39 10.25 -7.38
N TYR A 206 17.21 10.02 -8.41
CA TYR A 206 17.73 11.05 -9.30
C TYR A 206 16.69 11.53 -10.32
N ASP A 207 15.71 10.68 -10.66
CA ASP A 207 14.67 10.98 -11.65
C ASP A 207 13.30 11.23 -11.00
N ALA A 208 13.07 10.63 -9.84
CA ALA A 208 11.80 10.71 -9.15
C ALA A 208 11.53 12.12 -8.59
N PRO A 209 10.30 12.63 -8.66
CA PRO A 209 9.94 13.92 -8.09
C PRO A 209 10.15 13.98 -6.57
N ALA A 210 10.58 15.13 -6.06
CA ALA A 210 10.85 15.35 -4.64
C ALA A 210 9.65 15.09 -3.72
N VAL A 211 8.43 15.16 -4.24
CA VAL A 211 7.21 14.82 -3.50
C VAL A 211 7.24 13.41 -2.92
N LEU A 212 7.93 12.47 -3.56
CA LEU A 212 8.08 11.09 -3.09
C LEU A 212 8.96 10.95 -1.85
N SER A 213 9.67 12.01 -1.44
CA SER A 213 10.34 12.08 -0.13
C SER A 213 9.36 11.88 1.04
N MET A 214 8.06 12.09 0.83
CA MET A 214 7.03 11.83 1.84
C MET A 214 7.01 10.38 2.34
N LEU A 215 7.51 9.42 1.53
CA LEU A 215 7.60 8.01 1.89
C LEU A 215 8.43 7.79 3.15
N PHE A 216 9.49 8.57 3.36
CA PHE A 216 10.27 8.55 4.59
C PHE A 216 9.41 8.92 5.81
N HIS A 217 8.66 10.03 5.72
CA HIS A 217 7.77 10.45 6.80
C HIS A 217 6.67 9.40 7.08
N MET A 218 6.05 8.86 6.03
CA MET A 218 5.02 7.83 6.17
C MET A 218 5.54 6.62 6.95
N GLN A 219 6.74 6.14 6.63
CA GLN A 219 7.33 5.01 7.34
C GLN A 219 7.70 5.36 8.79
N GLN A 220 8.26 6.55 9.04
CA GLN A 220 8.63 6.99 10.40
C GLN A 220 7.40 7.14 11.30
N GLU A 221 6.33 7.75 10.80
CA GLU A 221 5.13 8.02 11.60
C GLU A 221 4.28 6.75 11.80
N GLN A 222 4.04 6.00 10.73
CA GLN A 222 3.14 4.84 10.76
C GLN A 222 3.84 3.53 11.09
N GLY A 223 5.17 3.53 11.06
CA GLY A 223 5.98 2.36 11.35
C GLY A 223 6.11 1.39 10.18
N LEU A 224 7.03 0.48 10.37
CA LEU A 224 7.23 -0.69 9.56
C LEU A 224 6.79 -1.90 10.35
N TRP A 225 6.00 -2.78 9.77
CA TRP A 225 5.38 -3.90 10.46
C TRP A 225 5.74 -5.22 9.82
N TYR A 226 5.88 -6.23 10.63
CA TYR A 226 6.02 -7.61 10.21
C TYR A 226 4.74 -8.40 10.52
N VAL A 227 4.26 -9.17 9.56
CA VAL A 227 3.14 -10.10 9.78
C VAL A 227 3.72 -11.44 10.24
N LYS A 228 3.41 -11.87 11.45
CA LYS A 228 3.94 -13.13 12.00
C LYS A 228 3.54 -14.31 11.13
N GLY A 229 4.52 -15.07 10.71
CA GLY A 229 4.37 -16.18 9.78
C GLY A 229 4.37 -15.82 8.31
N GLY A 230 4.71 -14.55 7.96
CA GLY A 230 4.85 -14.05 6.60
C GLY A 230 3.66 -13.24 6.11
N ILE A 231 3.92 -12.31 5.18
CA ILE A 231 2.91 -11.36 4.68
C ILE A 231 1.70 -12.04 4.00
N HIS A 232 1.87 -13.27 3.47
CA HIS A 232 0.78 -14.05 2.87
C HIS A 232 -0.38 -14.29 3.85
N LYS A 233 -0.13 -14.28 5.18
CA LYS A 233 -1.17 -14.40 6.21
C LYS A 233 -2.20 -13.28 6.12
N LEU A 234 -1.78 -12.07 5.69
CA LEU A 234 -2.71 -10.97 5.43
C LEU A 234 -3.69 -11.32 4.29
N ALA A 235 -3.20 -11.95 3.21
CA ALA A 235 -4.08 -12.38 2.12
C ALA A 235 -5.08 -13.45 2.59
N LEU A 236 -4.65 -14.38 3.44
CA LEU A 236 -5.54 -15.41 4.02
C LEU A 236 -6.58 -14.79 4.96
N ALA A 237 -6.20 -13.82 5.79
CA ALA A 237 -7.13 -13.10 6.66
C ALA A 237 -8.19 -12.33 5.86
N LEU A 238 -7.78 -11.65 4.77
CA LEU A 238 -8.72 -10.98 3.88
C LEU A 238 -9.63 -11.97 3.14
N LYS A 239 -9.10 -13.14 2.73
CA LYS A 239 -9.93 -14.21 2.15
C LYS A 239 -11.00 -14.67 3.12
N GLN A 240 -10.63 -14.90 4.38
CA GLN A 240 -11.57 -15.31 5.42
C GLN A 240 -12.64 -14.24 5.63
N LEU A 241 -12.24 -12.96 5.76
CA LEU A 241 -13.19 -11.84 5.87
C LEU A 241 -14.13 -11.77 4.66
N ALA A 242 -13.62 -11.94 3.43
CA ALA A 242 -14.43 -11.94 2.23
C ALA A 242 -15.51 -13.04 2.23
N ILE A 243 -15.13 -14.25 2.63
CA ILE A 243 -16.07 -15.39 2.76
C ILE A 243 -17.15 -15.08 3.83
N GLU A 244 -16.76 -14.53 4.95
CA GLU A 244 -17.68 -14.14 6.03
C GLU A 244 -18.63 -13.01 5.65
N GLU A 245 -18.23 -12.14 4.70
CA GLU A 245 -19.08 -11.11 4.09
C GLU A 245 -19.93 -11.65 2.91
N GLY A 246 -19.86 -12.94 2.61
CA GLY A 246 -20.68 -13.59 1.59
C GLY A 246 -20.12 -13.44 0.17
N VAL A 247 -18.83 -13.13 0.01
CA VAL A 247 -18.18 -13.13 -1.32
C VAL A 247 -18.01 -14.58 -1.81
N ASP A 248 -18.52 -14.87 -3.01
CA ASP A 248 -18.26 -16.13 -3.71
C ASP A 248 -16.90 -16.06 -4.40
N ILE A 249 -15.91 -16.84 -3.88
CA ILE A 249 -14.54 -16.83 -4.39
C ILE A 249 -14.29 -18.06 -5.25
N GLN A 250 -14.08 -17.85 -6.55
CA GLN A 250 -13.79 -18.87 -7.55
C GLN A 250 -12.29 -18.86 -7.91
N MET A 251 -11.52 -19.79 -7.32
CA MET A 251 -10.08 -19.94 -7.59
C MET A 251 -9.82 -20.96 -8.72
N GLY A 252 -8.69 -20.83 -9.41
CA GLY A 252 -8.33 -21.66 -10.55
C GLY A 252 -9.15 -21.33 -11.81
N VAL A 253 -9.83 -20.16 -11.83
CA VAL A 253 -10.74 -19.74 -12.88
C VAL A 253 -10.22 -18.46 -13.55
N ALA A 254 -9.72 -18.60 -14.79
CA ALA A 254 -9.28 -17.45 -15.56
C ALA A 254 -10.45 -16.80 -16.32
N VAL A 255 -10.52 -15.47 -16.25
CA VAL A 255 -11.42 -14.67 -17.11
C VAL A 255 -10.67 -14.32 -18.38
N GLU A 256 -11.18 -14.77 -19.53
CA GLU A 256 -10.57 -14.53 -20.84
C GLU A 256 -11.04 -13.25 -21.50
N ASN A 257 -12.32 -12.89 -21.30
CA ASN A 257 -12.90 -11.76 -21.99
C ASN A 257 -14.04 -11.12 -21.19
N ILE A 258 -14.16 -9.80 -21.31
CA ILE A 258 -15.28 -9.01 -20.80
C ILE A 258 -16.13 -8.61 -22.03
N LYS A 259 -17.36 -9.09 -22.11
CA LYS A 259 -18.29 -8.72 -23.18
C LYS A 259 -19.03 -7.44 -22.83
N THR A 260 -19.06 -6.53 -23.79
CA THR A 260 -19.79 -5.27 -23.68
C THR A 260 -20.79 -5.11 -24.81
N TYR A 261 -21.91 -4.46 -24.53
CA TYR A 261 -22.90 -4.03 -25.50
C TYR A 261 -23.35 -2.62 -25.15
N HIS A 262 -23.32 -1.70 -26.12
CA HIS A 262 -23.61 -0.27 -25.88
C HIS A 262 -22.90 0.33 -24.66
N GLN A 263 -21.59 0.09 -24.52
CA GLN A 263 -20.74 0.56 -23.42
C GLN A 263 -21.14 0.04 -22.02
N ARG A 264 -21.94 -1.02 -21.96
CA ARG A 264 -22.29 -1.73 -20.72
C ARG A 264 -21.70 -3.12 -20.72
N VAL A 265 -21.13 -3.53 -19.59
CA VAL A 265 -20.71 -4.92 -19.40
C VAL A 265 -21.94 -5.80 -19.35
N THR A 266 -21.97 -6.85 -20.16
CA THR A 266 -23.09 -7.81 -20.22
C THR A 266 -22.72 -9.16 -19.65
N SER A 267 -21.45 -9.58 -19.76
CA SER A 267 -20.98 -10.86 -19.24
C SER A 267 -19.46 -10.94 -19.23
N VAL A 268 -18.92 -11.90 -18.48
CA VAL A 268 -17.53 -12.34 -18.58
C VAL A 268 -17.48 -13.76 -19.12
N ARG A 269 -16.49 -14.05 -19.97
CA ARG A 269 -16.21 -15.40 -20.47
C ARG A 269 -15.04 -15.97 -19.68
N LEU A 270 -15.26 -17.15 -19.11
CA LEU A 270 -14.25 -17.91 -18.39
C LEU A 270 -13.51 -18.87 -19.33
N SER A 271 -12.31 -19.30 -18.95
CA SER A 271 -11.51 -20.32 -19.66
C SER A 271 -12.25 -21.66 -19.79
N SER A 272 -13.16 -21.98 -18.87
CA SER A 272 -14.07 -23.14 -18.92
C SER A 272 -15.24 -23.00 -19.87
N CYS A 273 -15.26 -21.99 -20.75
CA CYS A 273 -16.36 -21.66 -21.67
C CYS A 273 -17.70 -21.26 -21.01
N LEU A 274 -17.75 -21.11 -19.70
CA LEU A 274 -18.95 -20.61 -19.02
C LEU A 274 -19.08 -19.09 -19.18
N LEU A 275 -20.30 -18.63 -19.43
CA LEU A 275 -20.66 -17.21 -19.46
C LEU A 275 -21.31 -16.86 -18.13
N TYR A 276 -20.70 -15.93 -17.41
CA TYR A 276 -21.33 -15.30 -16.24
C TYR A 276 -21.98 -14.00 -16.67
N THR A 277 -23.30 -13.89 -16.49
CA THR A 277 -24.08 -12.67 -16.72
C THR A 277 -24.32 -11.96 -15.39
N SER A 278 -24.14 -10.66 -15.38
CA SER A 278 -24.50 -9.80 -14.25
C SER A 278 -26.00 -9.53 -14.22
#